data_a4969fc9dc7d7933a1979ba5916b6ec6
#
_entry.id   a4969fc9dc7d7933a1979ba5916b6ec6
#
_cell.length_a   1.000
_cell.length_b   1.000
_cell.length_c   1.000
_cell.angle_alpha   90.00
_cell.angle_beta   90.00
_cell.angle_gamma   90.00
#
_symmetry.space_group_name_H-M   'P 1'
#
loop_
_entity.id
_entity.type
_entity.pdbx_description
1 polymer ?
#
loop_
_entity_poly.entity_id
_entity_poly.type
_entity_poly.pdbx_seq_one_letter_code
_entity_poly.pdbx_strand_id
1 'polypeptide(L)'
;MNMTVFLLAAVVLLTGAAPVFADYQKKAEEATDYIQTHFYDAPAKRYRPSFPVDPKALPYDFMWANGVQYSAVIAAARWNPAKYRKLLTDFSDGMESGYWDPQAPVPGFNAYCSGPGGTDKYYDDNAWLAISFAEAYKNTHDPIFLKRARETQKFVLSGWDETLGGGIFWKLDHHSKNTCSNSPTAAAALHLAQLTKDKDQLAWALKIREWLAGTLQDKDGLYWDCVTTQGKVEKTKWSYNTAMVIQTDLLLYQLQHRPADLRAARRMADAGLTYWTDPATGSLQKTEKSPRFTVYFCEALLRLYDQTNDKKYIDAVRHQADHGYRVARDPQGGYWDNWKDGSHHPDERKSLIENAAAARLFWLLVPYTDPNPGM
;
A
#
# COMPACT_ATOMS: atom_id res chain seq x y z
N MET A 1 64.77 -39.30 -31.98
CA MET A 1 63.49 -38.88 -32.58
C MET A 1 62.58 -38.52 -31.38
N ASN A 2 62.68 -37.26 -30.94
CA ASN A 2 61.94 -36.77 -29.75
C ASN A 2 60.65 -36.10 -30.22
N MET A 3 59.54 -36.66 -29.85
CA MET A 3 58.20 -36.09 -30.10
C MET A 3 57.79 -35.26 -28.87
N THR A 4 57.83 -33.96 -29.00
CA THR A 4 57.33 -33.00 -27.96
C THR A 4 55.83 -32.82 -28.15
N VAL A 5 55.08 -33.27 -27.16
CA VAL A 5 53.61 -33.08 -27.10
C VAL A 5 53.31 -31.70 -26.47
N PHE A 6 52.71 -30.77 -27.22
CA PHE A 6 52.19 -29.52 -26.72
C PHE A 6 50.79 -29.75 -26.15
N LEU A 7 50.64 -29.61 -24.83
CA LEU A 7 49.32 -29.47 -24.19
C LEU A 7 48.84 -28.02 -24.35
N LEU A 8 47.79 -27.82 -25.15
CA LEU A 8 47.03 -26.57 -25.15
C LEU A 8 46.08 -26.57 -23.93
N ALA A 9 46.35 -25.73 -22.93
CA ALA A 9 45.42 -25.45 -21.85
C ALA A 9 44.40 -24.42 -22.34
N ALA A 10 43.16 -24.85 -22.54
CA ALA A 10 42.04 -23.95 -22.81
C ALA A 10 41.65 -23.25 -21.51
N VAL A 11 41.96 -21.94 -21.40
CA VAL A 11 41.47 -21.08 -20.34
C VAL A 11 40.01 -20.73 -20.68
N VAL A 12 39.04 -21.38 -20.02
CA VAL A 12 37.64 -20.97 -20.06
C VAL A 12 37.52 -19.74 -19.18
N LEU A 13 37.49 -18.56 -19.79
CA LEU A 13 37.09 -17.32 -19.15
C LEU A 13 35.59 -17.42 -18.84
N LEU A 14 35.24 -17.80 -17.61
CA LEU A 14 33.91 -17.57 -17.04
C LEU A 14 33.74 -16.05 -16.87
N THR A 15 33.18 -15.40 -17.89
CA THR A 15 32.65 -14.06 -17.74
C THR A 15 31.41 -14.16 -16.83
N GLY A 16 31.63 -14.07 -15.53
CA GLY A 16 30.55 -13.84 -14.58
C GLY A 16 29.86 -12.53 -14.96
N ALA A 17 28.68 -12.60 -15.56
CA ALA A 17 27.85 -11.46 -15.70
C ALA A 17 27.63 -10.89 -14.28
N ALA A 18 28.07 -9.66 -14.05
CA ALA A 18 27.74 -8.94 -12.82
C ALA A 18 26.21 -9.02 -12.63
N PRO A 19 25.71 -9.26 -11.41
CA PRO A 19 24.28 -9.28 -11.19
C PRO A 19 23.71 -7.94 -11.66
N VAL A 20 22.84 -7.97 -12.67
CA VAL A 20 22.12 -6.79 -13.13
C VAL A 20 21.12 -6.48 -12.03
N PHE A 21 21.51 -5.59 -11.12
CA PHE A 21 20.57 -5.09 -10.11
C PHE A 21 19.40 -4.45 -10.83
N ALA A 22 18.18 -4.86 -10.45
CA ALA A 22 16.97 -4.30 -11.02
C ALA A 22 16.94 -2.80 -10.72
N ASP A 23 16.90 -1.98 -11.77
CA ASP A 23 16.72 -0.53 -11.62
C ASP A 23 15.24 -0.25 -11.26
N TYR A 24 14.94 -0.37 -9.96
CA TYR A 24 13.60 -0.14 -9.47
C TYR A 24 13.16 1.32 -9.59
N GLN A 25 14.10 2.26 -9.57
CA GLN A 25 13.77 3.66 -9.81
C GLN A 25 13.26 3.87 -11.24
N LYS A 26 13.93 3.30 -12.23
CA LYS A 26 13.48 3.37 -13.62
C LYS A 26 12.12 2.71 -13.81
N LYS A 27 11.91 1.51 -13.25
CA LYS A 27 10.61 0.82 -13.29
C LYS A 27 9.49 1.65 -12.63
N ALA A 28 9.79 2.31 -11.50
CA ALA A 28 8.85 3.16 -10.78
C ALA A 28 8.49 4.42 -11.57
N GLU A 29 9.49 5.07 -12.19
CA GLU A 29 9.28 6.23 -13.05
C GLU A 29 8.47 5.86 -14.30
N GLU A 30 8.80 4.77 -14.99
CA GLU A 30 8.03 4.28 -16.15
C GLU A 30 6.56 4.04 -15.79
N ALA A 31 6.28 3.34 -14.67
CA ALA A 31 4.90 3.09 -14.23
C ALA A 31 4.17 4.39 -13.85
N THR A 32 4.85 5.32 -13.18
CA THR A 32 4.27 6.62 -12.81
C THR A 32 3.98 7.46 -14.06
N ASP A 33 4.90 7.52 -15.00
CA ASP A 33 4.74 8.28 -16.25
C ASP A 33 3.62 7.68 -17.12
N TYR A 34 3.48 6.36 -17.17
CA TYR A 34 2.36 5.71 -17.82
C TYR A 34 1.02 6.17 -17.24
N ILE A 35 0.89 6.20 -15.90
CA ILE A 35 -0.32 6.67 -15.23
C ILE A 35 -0.58 8.15 -15.56
N GLN A 36 0.45 9.00 -15.56
CA GLN A 36 0.31 10.42 -15.90
C GLN A 36 -0.17 10.61 -17.35
N THR A 37 0.32 9.79 -18.28
CA THR A 37 -0.01 9.91 -19.70
C THR A 37 -1.44 9.44 -20.02
N HIS A 38 -1.91 8.39 -19.34
CA HIS A 38 -3.11 7.68 -19.76
C HIS A 38 -4.33 7.87 -18.85
N PHE A 39 -4.12 8.17 -17.57
CA PHE A 39 -5.20 8.28 -16.57
C PHE A 39 -5.40 9.71 -16.06
N TYR A 40 -4.36 10.56 -16.07
CA TYR A 40 -4.42 11.88 -15.45
C TYR A 40 -5.13 12.90 -16.32
N ASP A 41 -6.10 13.59 -15.72
CA ASP A 41 -6.77 14.75 -16.29
C ASP A 41 -6.14 16.02 -15.68
N ALA A 42 -5.19 16.61 -16.39
CA ALA A 42 -4.42 17.74 -15.87
C ALA A 42 -5.25 18.99 -15.55
N PRO A 43 -6.24 19.39 -16.36
CA PRO A 43 -7.14 20.49 -16.01
C PRO A 43 -7.93 20.26 -14.72
N ALA A 44 -8.41 19.05 -14.51
CA ALA A 44 -9.17 18.67 -13.31
C ALA A 44 -8.28 18.27 -12.14
N LYS A 45 -6.98 18.01 -12.38
CA LYS A 45 -6.01 17.48 -11.38
C LYS A 45 -6.46 16.16 -10.75
N ARG A 46 -7.11 15.27 -11.53
CA ARG A 46 -7.73 14.01 -11.07
C ARG A 46 -7.45 12.88 -12.02
N TYR A 47 -7.71 11.66 -11.58
CA TYR A 47 -7.48 10.46 -12.37
C TYR A 47 -8.77 9.79 -12.81
N ARG A 48 -8.78 9.30 -14.06
CA ARG A 48 -9.83 8.46 -14.63
C ARG A 48 -9.67 7.03 -14.12
N PRO A 49 -10.78 6.24 -14.02
CA PRO A 49 -10.74 4.90 -13.46
C PRO A 49 -10.03 3.86 -14.33
N SER A 50 -10.01 4.07 -15.66
CA SER A 50 -9.48 3.06 -16.59
C SER A 50 -8.86 3.67 -17.85
N PHE A 51 -7.97 2.89 -18.46
CA PHE A 51 -7.43 3.14 -19.79
C PHE A 51 -7.51 1.85 -20.66
N PRO A 52 -8.07 1.94 -21.88
CA PRO A 52 -8.78 3.09 -22.47
C PRO A 52 -9.96 3.57 -21.64
N VAL A 53 -10.34 4.84 -21.79
CA VAL A 53 -11.46 5.42 -21.04
C VAL A 53 -12.76 4.67 -21.33
N ASP A 54 -13.49 4.29 -20.27
CA ASP A 54 -14.83 3.75 -20.40
C ASP A 54 -15.85 4.89 -20.41
N PRO A 55 -16.58 5.12 -21.53
CA PRO A 55 -17.57 6.19 -21.60
C PRO A 55 -18.78 6.00 -20.68
N LYS A 56 -18.94 4.79 -20.10
CA LYS A 56 -20.02 4.45 -19.16
C LYS A 56 -19.57 4.56 -17.70
N ALA A 57 -18.26 4.64 -17.43
CA ALA A 57 -17.75 4.80 -16.09
C ALA A 57 -17.91 6.23 -15.57
N LEU A 58 -17.75 6.41 -14.26
CA LEU A 58 -17.62 7.74 -13.67
C LEU A 58 -16.42 8.47 -14.28
N PRO A 59 -16.47 9.81 -14.40
CA PRO A 59 -15.39 10.59 -15.00
C PRO A 59 -14.07 10.48 -14.24
N TYR A 60 -14.13 10.30 -12.91
CA TYR A 60 -12.99 10.14 -12.03
C TYR A 60 -13.19 8.95 -11.10
N ASP A 61 -12.08 8.33 -10.72
CA ASP A 61 -12.10 7.10 -9.94
C ASP A 61 -12.56 7.34 -8.49
N PHE A 62 -12.97 6.27 -7.82
CA PHE A 62 -13.38 6.31 -6.42
C PHE A 62 -12.17 6.49 -5.48
N MET A 63 -12.45 6.84 -4.21
CA MET A 63 -11.43 7.31 -3.27
C MET A 63 -10.34 6.28 -2.98
N TRP A 64 -10.66 4.98 -2.85
CA TRP A 64 -9.61 3.99 -2.60
C TRP A 64 -8.56 3.96 -3.71
N ALA A 65 -8.98 3.94 -4.99
CA ALA A 65 -8.04 3.98 -6.12
C ALA A 65 -7.18 5.26 -6.10
N ASN A 66 -7.82 6.42 -5.81
CA ASN A 66 -7.10 7.68 -5.64
C ASN A 66 -6.14 7.64 -4.44
N GLY A 67 -6.50 6.97 -3.33
CA GLY A 67 -5.64 6.79 -2.16
C GLY A 67 -4.38 5.97 -2.47
N VAL A 68 -4.52 4.86 -3.23
CA VAL A 68 -3.37 4.06 -3.69
C VAL A 68 -2.48 4.90 -4.62
N GLN A 69 -3.08 5.61 -5.58
CA GLN A 69 -2.34 6.51 -6.48
C GLN A 69 -1.66 7.64 -5.71
N TYR A 70 -2.30 8.21 -4.69
CA TYR A 70 -1.71 9.26 -3.89
C TYR A 70 -0.48 8.77 -3.13
N SER A 71 -0.51 7.57 -2.58
CA SER A 71 0.65 6.95 -1.93
C SER A 71 1.82 6.74 -2.91
N ALA A 72 1.54 6.36 -4.16
CA ALA A 72 2.54 6.23 -5.21
C ALA A 72 3.16 7.60 -5.59
N VAL A 73 2.33 8.64 -5.73
CA VAL A 73 2.80 10.02 -6.02
C VAL A 73 3.63 10.59 -4.88
N ILE A 74 3.27 10.32 -3.62
CA ILE A 74 4.07 10.72 -2.44
C ILE A 74 5.46 10.07 -2.50
N ALA A 75 5.52 8.78 -2.80
CA ALA A 75 6.78 8.07 -2.94
C ALA A 75 7.61 8.60 -4.13
N ALA A 76 6.98 8.87 -5.28
CA ALA A 76 7.62 9.48 -6.43
C ALA A 76 8.21 10.86 -6.08
N ALA A 77 7.45 11.71 -5.40
CA ALA A 77 7.89 13.03 -4.96
C ALA A 77 9.02 12.98 -3.91
N ARG A 78 9.11 11.90 -3.14
CA ARG A 78 10.23 11.65 -2.21
C ARG A 78 11.53 11.36 -2.95
N TRP A 79 11.49 10.46 -3.94
CA TRP A 79 12.69 9.95 -4.62
C TRP A 79 13.12 10.79 -5.82
N ASN A 80 12.17 11.46 -6.49
CA ASN A 80 12.46 12.42 -7.56
C ASN A 80 11.62 13.69 -7.41
N PRO A 81 11.93 14.54 -6.40
CA PRO A 81 11.15 15.74 -6.12
C PRO A 81 11.19 16.77 -7.26
N ALA A 82 12.27 16.83 -8.05
CA ALA A 82 12.36 17.73 -9.19
C ALA A 82 11.27 17.45 -10.23
N LYS A 83 10.91 16.17 -10.42
CA LYS A 83 9.90 15.74 -11.40
C LYS A 83 8.49 15.71 -10.81
N TYR A 84 8.31 15.23 -9.59
CA TYR A 84 6.98 14.85 -9.09
C TYR A 84 6.44 15.70 -7.92
N ARG A 85 7.21 16.69 -7.38
CA ARG A 85 6.69 17.53 -6.30
C ARG A 85 5.46 18.34 -6.71
N LYS A 86 5.48 18.90 -7.92
CA LYS A 86 4.33 19.64 -8.45
C LYS A 86 3.11 18.74 -8.62
N LEU A 87 3.32 17.50 -9.10
CA LEU A 87 2.24 16.53 -9.25
C LEU A 87 1.59 16.21 -7.89
N LEU A 88 2.39 16.04 -6.82
CA LEU A 88 1.86 15.81 -5.47
C LEU A 88 0.94 16.96 -5.04
N THR A 89 1.36 18.21 -5.24
CA THR A 89 0.53 19.37 -4.89
C THR A 89 -0.72 19.46 -5.74
N ASP A 90 -0.59 19.34 -7.05
CA ASP A 90 -1.73 19.41 -7.99
C ASP A 90 -2.77 18.31 -7.69
N PHE A 91 -2.33 17.09 -7.44
CA PHE A 91 -3.25 16.01 -7.13
C PHE A 91 -3.91 16.18 -5.75
N SER A 92 -3.18 16.71 -4.76
CA SER A 92 -3.78 17.07 -3.46
C SER A 92 -4.90 18.09 -3.62
N ASP A 93 -4.69 19.14 -4.45
CA ASP A 93 -5.71 20.15 -4.77
C ASP A 93 -6.92 19.51 -5.48
N GLY A 94 -6.65 18.55 -6.40
CA GLY A 94 -7.68 17.83 -7.14
C GLY A 94 -8.55 16.96 -6.23
N MET A 95 -7.94 16.26 -5.28
CA MET A 95 -8.67 15.49 -4.26
C MET A 95 -9.47 16.41 -3.33
N GLU A 96 -8.87 17.50 -2.88
CA GLU A 96 -9.53 18.49 -2.03
C GLU A 96 -10.79 19.05 -2.70
N SER A 97 -10.66 19.54 -3.93
CA SER A 97 -11.77 20.18 -4.66
C SER A 97 -12.84 19.21 -5.13
N GLY A 98 -12.52 17.92 -5.30
CA GLY A 98 -13.45 16.92 -5.82
C GLY A 98 -14.11 16.03 -4.79
N TYR A 99 -13.44 15.74 -3.70
CA TYR A 99 -13.85 14.69 -2.77
C TYR A 99 -13.99 15.18 -1.33
N TRP A 100 -13.34 16.29 -0.93
CA TRP A 100 -13.44 16.79 0.43
C TRP A 100 -14.83 17.39 0.68
N ASP A 101 -15.48 16.87 1.71
CA ASP A 101 -16.74 17.42 2.21
C ASP A 101 -16.51 18.02 3.61
N PRO A 102 -16.59 19.35 3.73
CA PRO A 102 -16.41 20.06 5.01
C PRO A 102 -17.63 20.00 5.92
N GLN A 103 -18.73 19.36 5.51
CA GLN A 103 -20.00 19.42 6.20
C GLN A 103 -20.11 18.41 7.36
N ALA A 104 -21.11 18.67 8.20
CA ALA A 104 -21.43 17.84 9.36
C ALA A 104 -21.90 16.42 8.98
N PRO A 105 -21.84 15.42 9.91
CA PRO A 105 -21.45 15.64 11.31
C PRO A 105 -19.93 15.78 11.52
N VAL A 106 -19.10 15.19 10.65
CA VAL A 106 -17.65 15.32 10.69
C VAL A 106 -17.10 15.44 9.27
N PRO A 107 -16.28 16.46 8.96
CA PRO A 107 -15.65 16.61 7.67
C PRO A 107 -14.81 15.39 7.27
N GLY A 108 -14.85 15.00 5.99
CA GLY A 108 -14.11 13.84 5.48
C GLY A 108 -14.17 13.75 3.96
N PHE A 109 -13.41 12.83 3.39
CA PHE A 109 -13.42 12.59 1.94
C PHE A 109 -14.57 11.66 1.56
N ASN A 110 -15.34 12.06 0.53
CA ASN A 110 -16.35 11.23 -0.11
C ASN A 110 -15.71 10.09 -0.91
N ALA A 111 -16.42 8.97 -1.06
CA ALA A 111 -15.99 7.84 -1.87
C ALA A 111 -15.90 8.21 -3.36
N TYR A 112 -16.74 9.12 -3.82
CA TYR A 112 -16.82 9.54 -5.22
C TYR A 112 -16.63 11.05 -5.37
N CYS A 113 -16.23 11.48 -6.57
CA CYS A 113 -16.08 12.90 -6.89
C CYS A 113 -17.45 13.57 -7.01
N SER A 114 -18.01 13.97 -5.87
CA SER A 114 -19.35 14.57 -5.74
C SER A 114 -19.35 16.00 -5.22
N GLY A 115 -18.19 16.50 -4.76
CA GLY A 115 -18.10 17.79 -4.07
C GLY A 115 -18.78 17.79 -2.68
N PRO A 116 -18.98 18.98 -2.09
CA PRO A 116 -19.63 19.13 -0.77
C PRO A 116 -21.06 18.57 -0.74
N GLY A 117 -21.43 17.93 0.37
CA GLY A 117 -22.76 17.33 0.57
C GLY A 117 -22.90 15.90 0.06
N GLY A 118 -21.82 15.26 -0.41
CA GLY A 118 -21.82 13.84 -0.69
C GLY A 118 -22.11 13.02 0.56
N THR A 119 -22.95 11.99 0.43
CA THR A 119 -23.43 11.19 1.57
C THR A 119 -22.74 9.86 1.74
N ASP A 120 -21.87 9.47 0.79
CA ASP A 120 -21.20 8.17 0.79
C ASP A 120 -19.73 8.32 1.17
N LYS A 121 -19.44 8.18 2.48
CA LYS A 121 -18.09 8.23 3.05
C LYS A 121 -17.76 6.89 3.68
N TYR A 122 -16.57 6.41 3.37
CA TYR A 122 -16.01 5.19 3.94
C TYR A 122 -14.92 5.56 4.96
N TYR A 123 -14.94 4.88 6.10
CA TYR A 123 -13.93 5.11 7.13
C TYR A 123 -12.57 4.55 6.73
N ASP A 124 -12.53 3.44 5.99
CA ASP A 124 -11.28 2.86 5.48
C ASP A 124 -10.60 3.75 4.43
N ASP A 125 -11.33 4.26 3.43
CA ASP A 125 -10.80 5.20 2.43
C ASP A 125 -10.11 6.39 3.11
N ASN A 126 -10.74 6.95 4.13
CA ASN A 126 -10.21 8.06 4.88
C ASN A 126 -9.02 7.67 5.78
N ALA A 127 -9.01 6.45 6.34
CA ALA A 127 -7.88 5.96 7.14
C ALA A 127 -6.60 5.84 6.30
N TRP A 128 -6.71 5.33 5.06
CA TRP A 128 -5.61 5.29 4.11
C TRP A 128 -5.09 6.68 3.76
N LEU A 129 -5.99 7.65 3.57
CA LEU A 129 -5.60 9.03 3.32
C LEU A 129 -4.93 9.67 4.53
N ALA A 130 -5.35 9.38 5.77
CA ALA A 130 -4.69 9.90 6.96
C ALA A 130 -3.22 9.45 7.04
N ILE A 131 -2.92 8.18 6.69
CA ILE A 131 -1.55 7.67 6.58
C ILE A 131 -0.80 8.43 5.47
N SER A 132 -1.38 8.53 4.29
CA SER A 132 -0.78 9.17 3.13
C SER A 132 -0.46 10.65 3.39
N PHE A 133 -1.36 11.40 4.01
CA PHE A 133 -1.08 12.78 4.41
C PHE A 133 0.03 12.89 5.47
N ALA A 134 0.09 11.96 6.42
CA ALA A 134 1.19 11.92 7.38
C ALA A 134 2.55 11.63 6.69
N GLU A 135 2.58 10.74 5.68
CA GLU A 135 3.76 10.51 4.85
C GLU A 135 4.12 11.73 4.00
N ALA A 136 3.13 12.40 3.38
CA ALA A 136 3.35 13.62 2.63
C ALA A 136 3.98 14.72 3.51
N TYR A 137 3.51 14.88 4.75
CA TYR A 137 4.11 15.81 5.71
C TYR A 137 5.55 15.42 6.05
N LYS A 138 5.85 14.16 6.29
CA LYS A 138 7.24 13.69 6.54
C LYS A 138 8.19 14.04 5.39
N ASN A 139 7.71 13.97 4.15
CA ASN A 139 8.51 14.20 2.96
C ASN A 139 8.65 15.70 2.61
N THR A 140 7.66 16.51 2.98
CA THR A 140 7.56 17.90 2.48
C THR A 140 7.74 18.94 3.55
N HIS A 141 7.44 18.60 4.80
CA HIS A 141 7.28 19.49 5.95
C HIS A 141 6.23 20.59 5.74
N ASP A 142 5.35 20.44 4.75
CA ASP A 142 4.25 21.38 4.52
C ASP A 142 3.13 21.12 5.53
N PRO A 143 2.80 22.12 6.39
CA PRO A 143 1.84 21.94 7.47
C PRO A 143 0.41 21.62 7.01
N ILE A 144 0.08 21.89 5.74
CA ILE A 144 -1.24 21.54 5.18
C ILE A 144 -1.49 20.03 5.24
N PHE A 145 -0.46 19.22 4.98
CA PHE A 145 -0.59 17.77 5.04
C PHE A 145 -0.79 17.25 6.46
N LEU A 146 -0.09 17.80 7.45
CA LEU A 146 -0.32 17.44 8.85
C LEU A 146 -1.72 17.83 9.32
N LYS A 147 -2.19 19.03 8.95
CA LYS A 147 -3.57 19.46 9.21
C LYS A 147 -4.55 18.46 8.62
N ARG A 148 -4.41 18.09 7.35
CA ARG A 148 -5.32 17.19 6.66
C ARG A 148 -5.27 15.77 7.24
N ALA A 149 -4.09 15.26 7.62
CA ALA A 149 -3.96 14.00 8.32
C ALA A 149 -4.77 13.96 9.63
N ARG A 150 -4.70 15.04 10.44
CA ARG A 150 -5.49 15.17 11.69
C ARG A 150 -6.99 15.24 11.46
N GLU A 151 -7.43 16.02 10.49
CA GLU A 151 -8.86 16.17 10.15
C GLU A 151 -9.44 14.85 9.64
N THR A 152 -8.72 14.17 8.76
CA THR A 152 -9.12 12.87 8.22
C THR A 152 -9.14 11.80 9.31
N GLN A 153 -8.13 11.77 10.19
CA GLN A 153 -8.10 10.85 11.33
C GLN A 153 -9.26 11.10 12.30
N LYS A 154 -9.63 12.38 12.53
CA LYS A 154 -10.79 12.73 13.35
C LYS A 154 -12.09 12.17 12.76
N PHE A 155 -12.26 12.25 11.43
CA PHE A 155 -13.39 11.63 10.75
C PHE A 155 -13.42 10.12 10.99
N VAL A 156 -12.29 9.44 10.79
CA VAL A 156 -12.22 7.97 10.94
C VAL A 156 -12.53 7.55 12.36
N LEU A 157 -11.98 8.23 13.37
CA LEU A 157 -12.25 7.93 14.78
C LEU A 157 -13.72 8.17 15.17
N SER A 158 -14.45 9.04 14.47
CA SER A 158 -15.89 9.22 14.70
C SER A 158 -16.73 8.00 14.34
N GLY A 159 -16.18 7.05 13.56
CA GLY A 159 -16.81 5.77 13.25
C GLY A 159 -16.64 4.71 14.34
N TRP A 160 -15.94 5.00 15.44
CA TRP A 160 -15.85 4.09 16.59
C TRP A 160 -17.18 3.99 17.31
N ASP A 161 -17.58 2.75 17.63
CA ASP A 161 -18.80 2.46 18.37
C ASP A 161 -18.56 1.29 19.34
N GLU A 162 -19.19 1.30 20.50
CA GLU A 162 -18.95 0.30 21.56
C GLU A 162 -19.72 -1.02 21.34
N THR A 163 -20.58 -1.13 20.34
CA THR A 163 -21.18 -2.42 19.96
C THR A 163 -20.10 -3.42 19.58
N LEU A 164 -20.30 -4.67 19.90
CA LEU A 164 -19.29 -5.74 19.71
C LEU A 164 -17.97 -5.47 20.45
N GLY A 165 -18.02 -4.74 21.55
CA GLY A 165 -16.86 -4.41 22.37
C GLY A 165 -15.95 -3.34 21.78
N GLY A 166 -16.39 -2.61 20.77
CA GLY A 166 -15.62 -1.55 20.10
C GLY A 166 -15.54 -1.73 18.59
N GLY A 167 -14.59 -0.99 17.98
CA GLY A 167 -14.29 -1.06 16.55
C GLY A 167 -14.94 0.01 15.72
N ILE A 168 -14.30 0.36 14.60
CA ILE A 168 -14.73 1.37 13.64
C ILE A 168 -15.51 0.68 12.53
N PHE A 169 -16.66 1.25 12.17
CA PHE A 169 -17.48 0.79 11.06
C PHE A 169 -16.74 0.93 9.71
N TRP A 170 -17.20 0.19 8.70
CA TRP A 170 -16.66 0.29 7.34
C TRP A 170 -17.06 1.63 6.69
N LYS A 171 -18.34 1.98 6.77
CA LYS A 171 -18.86 3.21 6.23
C LYS A 171 -20.03 3.76 7.07
N LEU A 172 -20.57 4.91 6.68
CA LEU A 172 -21.62 5.62 7.42
C LEU A 172 -22.93 4.84 7.62
N ASP A 173 -23.16 3.75 6.89
CA ASP A 173 -24.37 2.92 7.07
C ASP A 173 -24.32 1.96 8.27
N HIS A 174 -23.16 1.84 8.91
CA HIS A 174 -22.94 1.09 10.15
C HIS A 174 -23.34 -0.41 10.10
N HIS A 175 -23.14 -1.09 8.95
CA HIS A 175 -23.50 -2.51 8.81
C HIS A 175 -22.43 -3.48 9.32
N SER A 176 -21.15 -3.14 9.20
CA SER A 176 -20.03 -4.00 9.59
C SER A 176 -18.85 -3.21 10.11
N LYS A 177 -18.03 -3.85 10.95
CA LYS A 177 -16.74 -3.35 11.42
C LYS A 177 -15.66 -4.18 10.77
N ASN A 178 -14.87 -3.55 9.92
CA ASN A 178 -13.93 -4.22 9.04
C ASN A 178 -12.48 -4.07 9.52
N THR A 179 -11.65 -5.06 9.23
CA THR A 179 -10.21 -4.97 9.48
C THR A 179 -9.60 -3.82 8.68
N CYS A 180 -10.05 -3.62 7.42
CA CYS A 180 -9.57 -2.52 6.56
C CYS A 180 -9.89 -1.11 7.07
N SER A 181 -10.89 -0.94 7.94
CA SER A 181 -11.13 0.36 8.60
C SER A 181 -10.28 0.52 9.85
N ASN A 182 -10.15 -0.54 10.63
CA ASN A 182 -9.53 -0.50 11.94
C ASN A 182 -7.99 -0.54 11.89
N SER A 183 -7.40 -1.45 11.13
CA SER A 183 -5.94 -1.60 11.08
C SER A 183 -5.21 -0.37 10.51
N PRO A 184 -5.64 0.27 9.40
CA PRO A 184 -5.00 1.49 8.93
C PRO A 184 -5.25 2.68 9.86
N THR A 185 -6.41 2.72 10.56
CA THR A 185 -6.66 3.78 11.57
C THR A 185 -5.68 3.71 12.73
N ALA A 186 -5.37 2.51 13.23
CA ALA A 186 -4.36 2.32 14.26
C ALA A 186 -2.97 2.76 13.77
N ALA A 187 -2.59 2.42 12.53
CA ALA A 187 -1.33 2.86 11.95
C ALA A 187 -1.29 4.38 11.75
N ALA A 188 -2.37 5.01 11.25
CA ALA A 188 -2.48 6.47 11.11
C ALA A 188 -2.34 7.19 12.45
N ALA A 189 -2.98 6.67 13.50
CA ALA A 189 -2.85 7.20 14.85
C ALA A 189 -1.38 7.15 15.35
N LEU A 190 -0.66 6.07 15.08
CA LEU A 190 0.75 5.96 15.44
C LEU A 190 1.65 6.89 14.63
N HIS A 191 1.37 7.09 13.35
CA HIS A 191 2.08 8.10 12.56
C HIS A 191 1.87 9.50 13.14
N LEU A 192 0.64 9.85 13.51
CA LEU A 192 0.35 11.13 14.16
C LEU A 192 1.02 11.24 15.53
N ALA A 193 0.98 10.18 16.35
CA ALA A 193 1.66 10.15 17.65
C ALA A 193 3.19 10.37 17.50
N GLN A 194 3.82 9.77 16.49
CA GLN A 194 5.24 9.99 16.21
C GLN A 194 5.55 11.43 15.82
N LEU A 195 4.70 12.03 14.97
CA LEU A 195 4.90 13.37 14.44
C LEU A 195 4.63 14.47 15.46
N THR A 196 3.64 14.27 16.32
CA THR A 196 3.09 15.34 17.17
C THR A 196 3.27 15.11 18.67
N LYS A 197 3.75 13.91 19.06
CA LYS A 197 3.82 13.45 20.46
C LYS A 197 2.47 13.40 21.17
N ASP A 198 1.39 13.30 20.40
CA ASP A 198 0.03 13.22 20.90
C ASP A 198 -0.23 11.84 21.54
N LYS A 199 -0.47 11.85 22.86
CA LYS A 199 -0.72 10.64 23.65
C LYS A 199 -2.10 10.03 23.39
N ASP A 200 -3.08 10.83 22.99
CA ASP A 200 -4.44 10.36 22.69
C ASP A 200 -4.41 9.49 21.41
N GLN A 201 -3.60 9.88 20.43
CA GLN A 201 -3.40 9.06 19.22
C GLN A 201 -2.77 7.70 19.57
N LEU A 202 -1.78 7.66 20.46
CA LEU A 202 -1.22 6.39 20.94
C LEU A 202 -2.27 5.54 21.67
N ALA A 203 -3.09 6.15 22.53
CA ALA A 203 -4.16 5.45 23.23
C ALA A 203 -5.20 4.85 22.29
N TRP A 204 -5.59 5.60 21.24
CA TRP A 204 -6.47 5.11 20.19
C TRP A 204 -5.88 3.93 19.44
N ALA A 205 -4.61 3.99 19.06
CA ALA A 205 -3.95 2.89 18.37
C ALA A 205 -3.94 1.60 19.19
N LEU A 206 -3.64 1.70 20.48
CA LEU A 206 -3.66 0.55 21.41
C LEU A 206 -5.08 -0.01 21.56
N LYS A 207 -6.10 0.83 21.74
CA LYS A 207 -7.51 0.43 21.86
C LYS A 207 -7.99 -0.31 20.62
N ILE A 208 -7.70 0.23 19.42
CA ILE A 208 -8.08 -0.38 18.15
C ILE A 208 -7.33 -1.71 17.95
N ARG A 209 -6.02 -1.75 18.25
CA ARG A 209 -5.20 -2.95 18.11
C ARG A 209 -5.68 -4.10 19.00
N GLU A 210 -6.10 -3.78 20.22
CA GLU A 210 -6.67 -4.75 21.18
C GLU A 210 -7.99 -5.31 20.67
N TRP A 211 -8.91 -4.44 20.22
CA TRP A 211 -10.18 -4.86 19.64
C TRP A 211 -10.00 -5.78 18.42
N LEU A 212 -9.09 -5.43 17.50
CA LEU A 212 -8.76 -6.27 16.34
C LEU A 212 -8.29 -7.66 16.75
N ALA A 213 -7.39 -7.75 17.73
CA ALA A 213 -6.87 -9.03 18.21
C ALA A 213 -7.94 -9.90 18.85
N GLY A 214 -8.86 -9.29 19.61
CA GLY A 214 -9.93 -10.02 20.29
C GLY A 214 -11.09 -10.42 19.39
N THR A 215 -11.29 -9.72 18.25
CA THR A 215 -12.51 -9.87 17.44
C THR A 215 -12.26 -10.51 16.08
N LEU A 216 -11.18 -10.12 15.39
CA LEU A 216 -10.97 -10.48 13.99
C LEU A 216 -9.66 -11.28 13.72
N GLN A 217 -8.84 -11.57 14.73
CA GLN A 217 -7.65 -12.38 14.54
C GLN A 217 -7.99 -13.89 14.58
N ASP A 218 -7.53 -14.62 13.56
CA ASP A 218 -7.63 -16.09 13.51
C ASP A 218 -6.47 -16.76 14.27
N LYS A 219 -6.60 -18.07 14.51
CA LYS A 219 -5.60 -18.89 15.26
C LYS A 219 -4.22 -18.91 14.58
N ASP A 220 -4.14 -18.74 13.24
CA ASP A 220 -2.89 -18.68 12.49
C ASP A 220 -2.21 -17.29 12.56
N GLY A 221 -2.85 -16.34 13.25
CA GLY A 221 -2.36 -14.97 13.45
C GLY A 221 -2.76 -14.00 12.36
N LEU A 222 -3.39 -14.45 11.27
CA LEU A 222 -3.92 -13.60 10.20
C LEU A 222 -5.28 -13.03 10.58
N TYR A 223 -5.74 -12.02 9.84
CA TYR A 223 -6.98 -11.31 10.16
C TYR A 223 -8.09 -11.63 9.16
N TRP A 224 -9.28 -11.91 9.66
CA TRP A 224 -10.54 -11.99 8.92
C TRP A 224 -10.97 -10.62 8.42
N ASP A 225 -11.87 -10.60 7.44
CA ASP A 225 -12.32 -9.38 6.79
C ASP A 225 -13.13 -8.47 7.71
N CYS A 226 -14.24 -8.95 8.23
CA CYS A 226 -15.12 -8.12 9.03
C CYS A 226 -16.01 -8.93 10.00
N VAL A 227 -16.67 -8.19 10.90
CA VAL A 227 -17.79 -8.67 11.71
C VAL A 227 -19.00 -7.78 11.46
N THR A 228 -20.15 -8.39 11.15
CA THR A 228 -21.42 -7.64 11.02
C THR A 228 -21.97 -7.23 12.38
N THR A 229 -22.88 -6.26 12.40
CA THR A 229 -23.59 -5.82 13.64
C THR A 229 -24.34 -6.93 14.34
N GLN A 230 -24.68 -8.03 13.64
CA GLN A 230 -25.30 -9.24 14.19
C GLN A 230 -24.27 -10.24 14.75
N GLY A 231 -22.98 -9.91 14.75
CA GLY A 231 -21.90 -10.77 15.25
C GLY A 231 -21.45 -11.87 14.27
N LYS A 232 -21.89 -11.84 13.01
CA LYS A 232 -21.41 -12.79 11.99
C LYS A 232 -20.06 -12.35 11.45
N VAL A 233 -19.04 -13.21 11.56
CA VAL A 233 -17.69 -12.96 11.04
C VAL A 233 -17.56 -13.45 9.61
N GLU A 234 -17.09 -12.56 8.71
CA GLU A 234 -16.64 -12.89 7.36
C GLU A 234 -15.14 -13.25 7.41
N LYS A 235 -14.83 -14.51 7.06
CA LYS A 235 -13.50 -15.10 7.33
C LYS A 235 -12.53 -15.03 6.16
N THR A 236 -12.81 -14.26 5.12
CA THR A 236 -11.86 -13.99 4.05
C THR A 236 -10.62 -13.29 4.63
N LYS A 237 -9.45 -13.71 4.20
CA LYS A 237 -8.18 -13.13 4.63
C LYS A 237 -7.54 -12.40 3.46
N TRP A 238 -7.66 -11.08 3.49
CA TRP A 238 -6.98 -10.21 2.55
C TRP A 238 -5.60 -9.83 3.06
N SER A 239 -4.60 -9.83 2.17
CA SER A 239 -3.20 -9.56 2.56
C SER A 239 -3.02 -8.17 3.18
N TYR A 240 -3.69 -7.15 2.66
CA TYR A 240 -3.61 -5.78 3.18
C TYR A 240 -4.18 -5.63 4.61
N ASN A 241 -5.18 -6.42 4.99
CA ASN A 241 -5.74 -6.41 6.33
C ASN A 241 -4.69 -6.76 7.39
N THR A 242 -4.02 -7.91 7.22
CA THR A 242 -2.94 -8.33 8.12
C THR A 242 -1.70 -7.43 8.01
N ALA A 243 -1.39 -6.95 6.81
CA ALA A 243 -0.27 -6.05 6.56
C ALA A 243 -0.32 -4.80 7.43
N MET A 244 -1.49 -4.18 7.56
CA MET A 244 -1.64 -2.96 8.37
C MET A 244 -1.54 -3.24 9.87
N VAL A 245 -1.90 -4.43 10.33
CA VAL A 245 -1.64 -4.82 11.73
C VAL A 245 -0.15 -5.05 11.96
N ILE A 246 0.56 -5.67 11.02
CA ILE A 246 2.02 -5.79 11.06
C ILE A 246 2.67 -4.40 11.16
N GLN A 247 2.24 -3.45 10.32
CA GLN A 247 2.76 -2.07 10.36
C GLN A 247 2.43 -1.38 11.70
N THR A 248 1.24 -1.59 12.24
CA THR A 248 0.85 -1.09 13.57
C THR A 248 1.79 -1.62 14.67
N ASP A 249 2.05 -2.92 14.69
CA ASP A 249 2.94 -3.53 15.69
C ASP A 249 4.39 -3.05 15.53
N LEU A 250 4.87 -2.83 14.29
CA LEU A 250 6.19 -2.26 14.04
C LEU A 250 6.29 -0.80 14.50
N LEU A 251 5.26 0.01 14.29
CA LEU A 251 5.21 1.39 14.77
C LEU A 251 5.14 1.46 16.30
N LEU A 252 4.40 0.55 16.94
CA LEU A 252 4.40 0.40 18.41
C LEU A 252 5.78 0.01 18.93
N TYR A 253 6.46 -0.94 18.28
CA TYR A 253 7.84 -1.30 18.63
C TYR A 253 8.79 -0.10 18.52
N GLN A 254 8.69 0.70 17.45
CA GLN A 254 9.51 1.91 17.28
C GLN A 254 9.24 2.97 18.35
N LEU A 255 7.99 3.10 18.82
CA LEU A 255 7.60 4.10 19.83
C LEU A 255 7.89 3.65 21.27
N GLN A 256 7.69 2.38 21.58
CA GLN A 256 7.69 1.86 22.95
C GLN A 256 8.81 0.86 23.25
N HIS A 257 9.56 0.42 22.23
CA HIS A 257 10.65 -0.55 22.31
C HIS A 257 10.27 -1.88 22.98
N ARG A 258 8.99 -2.29 22.88
CA ARG A 258 8.53 -3.56 23.45
C ARG A 258 8.84 -4.73 22.50
N PRO A 259 9.71 -5.70 22.88
CA PRO A 259 10.06 -6.82 22.00
C PRO A 259 8.86 -7.70 21.61
N ALA A 260 7.78 -7.66 22.40
CA ALA A 260 6.56 -8.42 22.11
C ALA A 260 5.89 -7.96 20.80
N ASP A 261 5.91 -6.66 20.50
CA ASP A 261 5.31 -6.08 19.29
C ASP A 261 6.08 -6.53 18.03
N LEU A 262 7.42 -6.49 18.08
CA LEU A 262 8.25 -7.01 16.99
C LEU A 262 8.06 -8.52 16.78
N ARG A 263 7.93 -9.30 17.86
CA ARG A 263 7.65 -10.74 17.74
C ARG A 263 6.26 -11.00 17.14
N ALA A 264 5.26 -10.19 17.49
CA ALA A 264 3.91 -10.29 16.90
C ALA A 264 3.94 -9.98 15.40
N ALA A 265 4.58 -8.89 15.00
CA ALA A 265 4.78 -8.53 13.60
C ALA A 265 5.46 -9.65 12.80
N ARG A 266 6.55 -10.25 13.34
CA ARG A 266 7.25 -11.38 12.69
C ARG A 266 6.34 -12.59 12.51
N ARG A 267 5.61 -13.01 13.55
CA ARG A 267 4.69 -14.16 13.44
C ARG A 267 3.63 -13.97 12.37
N MET A 268 3.03 -12.77 12.30
CA MET A 268 2.03 -12.45 11.27
C MET A 268 2.64 -12.42 9.87
N ALA A 269 3.83 -11.86 9.71
CA ALA A 269 4.52 -11.83 8.43
C ALA A 269 4.88 -13.23 7.93
N ASP A 270 5.39 -14.09 8.81
CA ASP A 270 5.74 -15.48 8.48
C ASP A 270 4.49 -16.33 8.14
N ALA A 271 3.40 -16.15 8.88
CA ALA A 271 2.11 -16.75 8.55
C ALA A 271 1.59 -16.25 7.19
N GLY A 272 1.70 -14.95 6.93
CA GLY A 272 1.29 -14.35 5.65
C GLY A 272 2.11 -14.85 4.47
N LEU A 273 3.42 -14.97 4.61
CA LEU A 273 4.29 -15.58 3.59
C LEU A 273 3.86 -17.01 3.28
N THR A 274 3.53 -17.80 4.31
CA THR A 274 3.03 -19.17 4.12
C THR A 274 1.66 -19.20 3.43
N TYR A 275 0.76 -18.27 3.78
CA TYR A 275 -0.61 -18.24 3.29
C TYR A 275 -0.73 -17.71 1.86
N TRP A 276 -0.05 -16.59 1.53
CA TRP A 276 -0.21 -15.88 0.25
C TRP A 276 0.83 -16.25 -0.82
N THR A 277 1.93 -16.94 -0.47
CA THR A 277 2.91 -17.36 -1.50
C THR A 277 2.33 -18.48 -2.35
N ASP A 278 2.30 -18.28 -3.66
CA ASP A 278 1.96 -19.32 -4.63
C ASP A 278 3.14 -20.29 -4.78
N PRO A 279 2.96 -21.57 -4.47
CA PRO A 279 4.06 -22.53 -4.51
C PRO A 279 4.60 -22.81 -5.94
N ALA A 280 3.80 -22.51 -6.98
CA ALA A 280 4.22 -22.73 -8.37
C ALA A 280 5.07 -21.58 -8.89
N THR A 281 4.82 -20.35 -8.47
CA THR A 281 5.49 -19.16 -8.98
C THR A 281 6.39 -18.47 -7.95
N GLY A 282 6.20 -18.75 -6.66
CA GLY A 282 6.84 -18.03 -5.56
C GLY A 282 6.30 -16.63 -5.32
N SER A 283 5.36 -16.15 -6.14
CA SER A 283 4.73 -14.83 -5.99
C SER A 283 3.74 -14.81 -4.83
N LEU A 284 3.42 -13.61 -4.32
CA LEU A 284 2.42 -13.40 -3.25
C LEU A 284 0.99 -13.37 -3.80
N GLN A 285 0.70 -14.12 -4.88
CA GLN A 285 -0.57 -14.09 -5.62
C GLN A 285 -1.34 -15.42 -5.54
N LYS A 286 -1.16 -16.18 -4.47
CA LYS A 286 -1.84 -17.48 -4.31
C LYS A 286 -3.37 -17.36 -4.26
N THR A 287 -3.87 -16.42 -3.46
CA THR A 287 -5.31 -16.23 -3.23
C THR A 287 -5.85 -14.94 -3.85
N GLU A 288 -4.97 -13.99 -4.15
CA GLU A 288 -5.28 -12.69 -4.73
C GLU A 288 -4.64 -12.59 -6.11
N LYS A 289 -5.37 -12.10 -7.10
CA LYS A 289 -4.81 -11.93 -8.46
C LYS A 289 -4.20 -10.54 -8.68
N SER A 290 -4.61 -9.57 -7.87
CA SER A 290 -4.39 -8.15 -8.04
C SER A 290 -3.32 -7.64 -7.08
N PRO A 291 -2.42 -6.72 -7.51
CA PRO A 291 -1.42 -6.12 -6.63
C PRO A 291 -2.01 -5.12 -5.62
N ARG A 292 -3.25 -4.64 -5.79
CA ARG A 292 -3.87 -3.61 -4.94
C ARG A 292 -3.88 -3.94 -3.45
N PHE A 293 -3.96 -5.22 -3.11
CA PHE A 293 -3.90 -5.70 -1.73
C PHE A 293 -2.46 -6.06 -1.34
N THR A 294 -1.79 -6.78 -2.22
CA THR A 294 -0.46 -7.35 -1.96
C THR A 294 0.61 -6.28 -1.76
N VAL A 295 0.46 -5.09 -2.37
CA VAL A 295 1.43 -3.98 -2.22
C VAL A 295 1.60 -3.56 -0.76
N TYR A 296 0.56 -3.57 0.04
CA TYR A 296 0.62 -3.24 1.47
C TYR A 296 1.32 -4.32 2.28
N PHE A 297 1.15 -5.59 1.89
CA PHE A 297 1.91 -6.68 2.51
C PHE A 297 3.39 -6.60 2.15
N CYS A 298 3.72 -6.27 0.91
CA CYS A 298 5.10 -5.98 0.51
C CYS A 298 5.71 -4.84 1.33
N GLU A 299 4.97 -3.76 1.55
CA GLU A 299 5.43 -2.64 2.39
C GLU A 299 5.67 -3.09 3.84
N ALA A 300 4.76 -3.88 4.42
CA ALA A 300 4.93 -4.41 5.77
C ALA A 300 6.17 -5.31 5.89
N LEU A 301 6.44 -6.15 4.88
CA LEU A 301 7.63 -6.99 4.82
C LEU A 301 8.92 -6.16 4.74
N LEU A 302 8.95 -5.10 3.93
CA LEU A 302 10.12 -4.20 3.85
C LEU A 302 10.36 -3.47 5.17
N ARG A 303 9.32 -2.95 5.82
CA ARG A 303 9.42 -2.33 7.15
C ARG A 303 9.92 -3.33 8.21
N LEU A 304 9.53 -4.59 8.10
CA LEU A 304 10.02 -5.65 8.98
C LEU A 304 11.48 -6.02 8.67
N TYR A 305 11.87 -6.04 7.39
CA TYR A 305 13.27 -6.21 6.99
C TYR A 305 14.15 -5.10 7.60
N ASP A 306 13.74 -3.85 7.57
CA ASP A 306 14.47 -2.73 8.17
C ASP A 306 14.71 -2.90 9.69
N GLN A 307 13.79 -3.59 10.40
CA GLN A 307 13.93 -3.84 11.83
C GLN A 307 14.71 -5.11 12.17
N THR A 308 14.80 -6.06 11.25
CA THR A 308 15.30 -7.41 11.56
C THR A 308 16.52 -7.83 10.74
N ASN A 309 16.76 -7.18 9.62
CA ASN A 309 17.74 -7.53 8.57
C ASN A 309 17.58 -8.99 8.07
N ASP A 310 16.37 -9.57 8.19
CA ASP A 310 16.07 -10.93 7.72
C ASP A 310 15.71 -10.88 6.24
N LYS A 311 16.62 -11.35 5.39
CA LYS A 311 16.55 -11.24 3.93
C LYS A 311 15.31 -11.89 3.31
N LYS A 312 14.71 -12.91 3.97
CA LYS A 312 13.51 -13.57 3.43
C LYS A 312 12.39 -12.59 3.12
N TYR A 313 12.27 -11.48 3.89
CA TYR A 313 11.23 -10.48 3.70
C TYR A 313 11.46 -9.64 2.44
N ILE A 314 12.65 -9.09 2.27
CA ILE A 314 12.97 -8.31 1.07
C ILE A 314 13.03 -9.17 -0.18
N ASP A 315 13.51 -10.42 -0.08
CA ASP A 315 13.58 -11.33 -1.22
C ASP A 315 12.18 -11.71 -1.72
N ALA A 316 11.20 -11.90 -0.82
CA ALA A 316 9.80 -12.10 -1.20
C ALA A 316 9.22 -10.89 -1.95
N VAL A 317 9.53 -9.67 -1.51
CA VAL A 317 9.05 -8.44 -2.17
C VAL A 317 9.71 -8.23 -3.53
N ARG A 318 11.02 -8.46 -3.65
CA ARG A 318 11.72 -8.40 -4.94
C ARG A 318 11.15 -9.42 -5.92
N HIS A 319 10.94 -10.65 -5.44
CA HIS A 319 10.33 -11.69 -6.26
C HIS A 319 8.93 -11.30 -6.76
N GLN A 320 8.09 -10.76 -5.87
CA GLN A 320 6.76 -10.26 -6.23
C GLN A 320 6.82 -9.15 -7.29
N ALA A 321 7.71 -8.18 -7.12
CA ALA A 321 7.87 -7.07 -8.07
C ALA A 321 8.36 -7.55 -9.44
N ASP A 322 9.36 -8.43 -9.47
CA ASP A 322 9.92 -8.98 -10.71
C ASP A 322 8.93 -9.94 -11.40
N HIS A 323 8.13 -10.68 -10.64
CA HIS A 323 7.05 -11.50 -11.18
C HIS A 323 6.01 -10.62 -11.88
N GLY A 324 5.45 -9.62 -11.19
CA GLY A 324 4.48 -8.70 -11.78
C GLY A 324 5.01 -7.96 -13.01
N TYR A 325 6.26 -7.52 -12.97
CA TYR A 325 6.91 -6.89 -14.12
C TYR A 325 6.98 -7.81 -15.35
N ARG A 326 7.22 -9.11 -15.16
CA ARG A 326 7.31 -10.08 -16.26
C ARG A 326 5.96 -10.50 -16.82
N VAL A 327 4.95 -10.68 -15.95
CA VAL A 327 3.68 -11.31 -16.36
C VAL A 327 2.59 -10.30 -16.68
N ALA A 328 2.56 -9.15 -16.01
CA ALA A 328 1.44 -8.22 -16.11
C ALA A 328 1.76 -6.93 -16.87
N ARG A 329 3.04 -6.61 -17.12
CA ARG A 329 3.43 -5.40 -17.85
C ARG A 329 3.21 -5.56 -19.34
N ASP A 330 2.55 -4.60 -19.94
CA ASP A 330 2.43 -4.51 -21.40
C ASP A 330 3.64 -3.79 -22.05
N PRO A 331 3.78 -3.85 -23.38
CA PRO A 331 4.88 -3.16 -24.08
C PRO A 331 4.88 -1.64 -23.95
N GLN A 332 3.75 -1.02 -23.58
CA GLN A 332 3.62 0.43 -23.40
C GLN A 332 3.96 0.89 -21.98
N GLY A 333 4.14 -0.06 -21.04
CA GLY A 333 4.52 0.23 -19.66
C GLY A 333 3.39 0.19 -18.65
N GLY A 334 2.16 -0.08 -19.06
CA GLY A 334 1.02 -0.27 -18.17
C GLY A 334 0.93 -1.71 -17.65
N TYR A 335 0.11 -1.90 -16.62
CA TYR A 335 -0.04 -3.18 -15.95
C TYR A 335 -1.48 -3.68 -16.05
N TRP A 336 -1.64 -4.96 -16.43
CA TRP A 336 -2.90 -5.68 -16.34
C TRP A 336 -3.24 -6.00 -14.90
N ASP A 337 -4.53 -6.20 -14.62
CA ASP A 337 -5.03 -6.40 -13.26
C ASP A 337 -4.64 -7.77 -12.67
N ASN A 338 -4.45 -8.78 -13.52
CA ASN A 338 -4.10 -10.13 -13.08
C ASN A 338 -2.58 -10.34 -13.05
N TRP A 339 -1.99 -10.28 -11.85
CA TRP A 339 -0.57 -10.50 -11.62
C TRP A 339 -0.21 -11.97 -11.33
N LYS A 340 -1.20 -12.87 -11.28
CA LYS A 340 -0.93 -14.29 -11.08
C LYS A 340 -0.25 -14.91 -12.29
N ASP A 341 -0.78 -14.65 -13.49
CA ASP A 341 -0.32 -15.21 -14.74
C ASP A 341 -0.34 -14.20 -15.92
N GLY A 342 -0.80 -12.98 -15.69
CA GLY A 342 -0.89 -11.94 -16.70
C GLY A 342 -2.03 -12.11 -17.69
N SER A 343 -2.89 -13.11 -17.48
CA SER A 343 -4.04 -13.32 -18.38
C SER A 343 -5.03 -12.17 -18.29
N HIS A 344 -5.50 -11.73 -19.46
CA HIS A 344 -6.47 -10.66 -19.59
C HIS A 344 -7.35 -10.90 -20.83
N HIS A 345 -8.57 -10.34 -20.81
CA HIS A 345 -9.44 -10.36 -21.98
C HIS A 345 -8.99 -9.32 -23.01
N PRO A 346 -9.10 -9.56 -24.34
CA PRO A 346 -8.72 -8.58 -25.35
C PRO A 346 -9.37 -7.20 -25.19
N ASP A 347 -10.61 -7.15 -24.68
CA ASP A 347 -11.35 -5.91 -24.43
C ASP A 347 -11.18 -5.36 -23.00
N GLU A 348 -10.32 -5.98 -22.18
CA GLU A 348 -10.07 -5.53 -20.82
C GLU A 348 -9.41 -4.16 -20.82
N ARG A 349 -9.81 -3.33 -19.86
CA ARG A 349 -9.19 -2.03 -19.60
C ARG A 349 -8.28 -2.15 -18.39
N LYS A 350 -7.16 -1.48 -18.45
CA LYS A 350 -6.30 -1.34 -17.28
C LYS A 350 -6.95 -0.40 -16.27
N SER A 351 -6.96 -0.77 -15.01
CA SER A 351 -7.49 0.06 -13.95
C SER A 351 -6.42 0.97 -13.33
N LEU A 352 -6.81 2.14 -12.85
CA LEU A 352 -5.93 3.06 -12.13
C LEU A 352 -5.31 2.38 -10.93
N ILE A 353 -6.10 1.72 -10.10
CA ILE A 353 -5.68 1.16 -8.82
C ILE A 353 -4.56 0.13 -8.97
N GLU A 354 -4.60 -0.73 -10.00
CA GLU A 354 -3.57 -1.74 -10.22
C GLU A 354 -2.26 -1.12 -10.74
N ASN A 355 -2.37 -0.14 -11.63
CA ASN A 355 -1.21 0.60 -12.10
C ASN A 355 -0.57 1.43 -10.98
N ALA A 356 -1.38 2.03 -10.11
CA ALA A 356 -0.92 2.73 -8.92
C ALA A 356 -0.21 1.80 -7.91
N ALA A 357 -0.76 0.61 -7.69
CA ALA A 357 -0.12 -0.41 -6.85
C ALA A 357 1.21 -0.88 -7.42
N ALA A 358 1.31 -1.04 -8.75
CA ALA A 358 2.56 -1.34 -9.44
C ALA A 358 3.60 -0.23 -9.23
N ALA A 359 3.24 1.01 -9.48
CA ALA A 359 4.12 2.16 -9.27
C ALA A 359 4.57 2.25 -7.81
N ARG A 360 3.64 2.12 -6.84
CA ARG A 360 3.96 2.13 -5.40
C ARG A 360 4.96 1.04 -5.05
N LEU A 361 4.75 -0.20 -5.53
CA LEU A 361 5.64 -1.33 -5.25
C LEU A 361 7.09 -1.07 -5.71
N PHE A 362 7.26 -0.54 -6.92
CA PHE A 362 8.61 -0.23 -7.40
C PHE A 362 9.24 0.94 -6.64
N TRP A 363 8.47 1.99 -6.28
CA TRP A 363 8.98 3.07 -5.43
C TRP A 363 9.39 2.60 -4.04
N LEU A 364 8.69 1.62 -3.45
CA LEU A 364 9.06 1.02 -2.17
C LEU A 364 10.41 0.30 -2.23
N LEU A 365 10.80 -0.21 -3.40
CA LEU A 365 12.06 -0.95 -3.59
C LEU A 365 13.25 -0.07 -3.94
N VAL A 366 13.06 1.22 -4.26
CA VAL A 366 14.16 2.13 -4.61
C VAL A 366 15.29 2.18 -3.58
N PRO A 367 15.02 2.27 -2.24
CA PRO A 367 16.09 2.30 -1.25
C PRO A 367 16.88 0.99 -1.12
N TYR A 368 16.43 -0.09 -1.77
CA TYR A 368 17.03 -1.42 -1.69
C TYR A 368 17.69 -1.87 -3.01
N THR A 369 17.96 -0.95 -3.93
CA THR A 369 18.60 -1.24 -5.22
C THR A 369 20.09 -1.44 -5.10
N ASP A 370 20.75 -0.92 -4.06
CA ASP A 370 22.19 -1.08 -3.84
C ASP A 370 22.47 -2.33 -2.98
N PRO A 371 23.41 -3.21 -3.40
CA PRO A 371 23.85 -4.33 -2.57
C PRO A 371 24.60 -3.90 -1.29
N ASN A 372 24.99 -2.61 -1.17
CA ASN A 372 25.62 -2.02 0.01
C ASN A 372 24.89 -0.76 0.47
N PRO A 373 23.68 -0.86 1.07
CA PRO A 373 23.08 0.29 1.72
C PRO A 373 23.80 0.54 3.05
N GLY A 374 24.81 1.38 3.05
CA GLY A 374 25.44 1.82 4.30
C GLY A 374 26.95 1.68 4.34
N MET A 375 27.67 2.51 3.63
CA MET A 375 28.93 3.09 4.07
C MET A 375 28.72 4.60 4.28
#